data_00d5e4a6ba33f8c90c877932d6335270
#
_entry.id   00d5e4a6ba33f8c90c877932d6335270
#
_cell.length_a   1.000
_cell.length_b   1.000
_cell.length_c   1.000
_cell.angle_alpha   90.00
_cell.angle_beta   90.00
_cell.angle_gamma   90.00
#
_symmetry.space_group_name_H-M   'P 1'
#
loop_
_entity.id
_entity.type
_entity.pdbx_description
1 polymer ?
#
loop_
_entity_poly.entity_id
_entity_poly.type
_entity_poly.pdbx_seq_one_letter_code
_entity_poly.pdbx_strand_id
1 'polypeptide(L)'
;MYYGERFNSISHLIGAVAALAGLVVVVVIAAQQGDPWKIVSFSIYGTTLFLLYTISTLYHSLRGRAKQIFRKLDHLSIYLLIAGTYTPFTLVTLRGVWGWWLFGVIWGLAVVGMALEALPQKGNRILSVLVYILMGWLVLVALKPLLEALPFAGFIGLLLGGLFYTGGIVFYLFDEQVRHFHGIWHLFVLAGSVSHYLTILLYVA
;
A
#
# COMPACT_ATOMS: atom_id res chain seq x y z
N MET A 1 -16.68 -7.24 15.30
CA MET A 1 -16.43 -5.80 15.55
C MET A 1 -16.93 -5.43 16.93
N TYR A 2 -16.10 -4.86 17.80
CA TYR A 2 -16.49 -4.48 19.16
C TYR A 2 -16.35 -2.98 19.37
N TYR A 3 -16.97 -2.49 20.44
CA TYR A 3 -16.99 -1.06 20.76
C TYR A 3 -15.54 -0.54 20.91
N GLY A 4 -15.25 0.62 20.34
CA GLY A 4 -13.90 1.22 20.26
C GLY A 4 -13.14 0.90 18.99
N GLU A 5 -13.41 -0.23 18.32
CA GLU A 5 -12.74 -0.65 17.09
C GLU A 5 -13.66 -0.64 15.85
N ARG A 6 -14.94 -0.29 16.05
CA ARG A 6 -15.94 -0.36 14.96
C ARG A 6 -15.58 0.51 13.77
N PHE A 7 -15.11 1.73 14.03
CA PHE A 7 -14.75 2.66 12.97
C PHE A 7 -13.58 2.12 12.15
N ASN A 8 -12.51 1.64 12.83
CA ASN A 8 -11.32 1.07 12.20
C ASN A 8 -11.68 -0.15 11.35
N SER A 9 -12.48 -1.04 11.91
CA SER A 9 -12.96 -2.25 11.22
C SER A 9 -13.84 -1.94 10.01
N ILE A 10 -14.80 -1.01 10.13
CA ILE A 10 -15.75 -0.68 9.06
C ILE A 10 -15.05 0.08 7.93
N SER A 11 -14.19 1.06 8.24
CA SER A 11 -13.46 1.82 7.23
C SER A 11 -12.61 0.90 6.35
N HIS A 12 -11.87 -0.04 6.95
CA HIS A 12 -11.05 -0.97 6.18
C HIS A 12 -11.86 -2.12 5.54
N LEU A 13 -13.03 -2.50 6.08
CA LEU A 13 -13.95 -3.40 5.38
C LEU A 13 -14.46 -2.79 4.07
N ILE A 14 -14.83 -1.50 4.09
CA ILE A 14 -15.20 -0.77 2.87
C ILE A 14 -14.01 -0.75 1.90
N GLY A 15 -12.81 -0.49 2.42
CA GLY A 15 -11.57 -0.57 1.65
C GLY A 15 -11.35 -1.95 1.02
N ALA A 16 -11.59 -3.04 1.76
CA ALA A 16 -11.44 -4.41 1.25
C ALA A 16 -12.42 -4.72 0.11
N VAL A 17 -13.69 -4.35 0.25
CA VAL A 17 -14.69 -4.54 -0.80
C VAL A 17 -14.33 -3.72 -2.04
N ALA A 18 -13.94 -2.45 -1.86
CA ALA A 18 -13.50 -1.59 -2.97
C ALA A 18 -12.22 -2.12 -3.64
N ALA A 19 -11.25 -2.62 -2.85
CA ALA A 19 -10.02 -3.19 -3.38
C ALA A 19 -10.26 -4.48 -4.17
N LEU A 20 -11.18 -5.34 -3.72
CA LEU A 20 -11.57 -6.54 -4.46
C LEU A 20 -12.22 -6.18 -5.81
N ALA A 21 -13.17 -5.25 -5.80
CA ALA A 21 -13.79 -4.76 -7.03
C ALA A 21 -12.76 -4.13 -7.95
N GLY A 22 -11.87 -3.29 -7.41
CA GLY A 22 -10.80 -2.65 -8.15
C GLY A 22 -9.79 -3.64 -8.75
N LEU A 23 -9.42 -4.69 -8.03
CA LEU A 23 -8.58 -5.78 -8.53
C LEU A 23 -9.21 -6.42 -9.76
N VAL A 24 -10.50 -6.79 -9.67
CA VAL A 24 -11.22 -7.40 -10.80
C VAL A 24 -11.20 -6.46 -12.02
N VAL A 25 -11.51 -5.19 -11.82
CA VAL A 25 -11.56 -4.17 -12.90
C VAL A 25 -10.22 -4.08 -13.62
N VAL A 26 -9.12 -3.83 -12.91
CA VAL A 26 -7.82 -3.63 -13.58
C VAL A 26 -7.28 -4.91 -14.22
N VAL A 27 -7.55 -6.09 -13.65
CA VAL A 27 -7.13 -7.36 -14.23
C VAL A 27 -7.96 -7.71 -15.48
N VAL A 28 -9.27 -7.43 -15.48
CA VAL A 28 -10.12 -7.62 -16.67
C VAL A 28 -9.68 -6.70 -17.80
N ILE A 29 -9.40 -5.41 -17.53
CA ILE A 29 -8.88 -4.49 -18.55
C ILE A 29 -7.56 -5.00 -19.11
N ALA A 30 -6.63 -5.42 -18.27
CA ALA A 30 -5.35 -5.97 -18.70
C ALA A 30 -5.50 -7.25 -19.54
N ALA A 31 -6.41 -8.14 -19.16
CA ALA A 31 -6.70 -9.37 -19.89
C ALA A 31 -7.31 -9.08 -21.28
N GLN A 32 -8.20 -8.10 -21.38
CA GLN A 32 -8.77 -7.67 -22.66
C GLN A 32 -7.73 -7.06 -23.61
N GLN A 33 -6.69 -6.41 -23.06
CA GLN A 33 -5.56 -5.88 -23.84
C GLN A 33 -4.55 -6.97 -24.23
N GLY A 34 -4.58 -8.14 -23.58
CA GLY A 34 -3.65 -9.24 -23.83
C GLY A 34 -2.20 -8.95 -23.40
N ASP A 35 -1.97 -7.94 -22.54
CA ASP A 35 -0.63 -7.60 -22.06
C ASP A 35 -0.29 -8.38 -20.78
N PRO A 36 0.63 -9.37 -20.83
CA PRO A 36 0.98 -10.18 -19.67
C PRO A 36 1.63 -9.39 -18.54
N TRP A 37 2.35 -8.30 -18.86
CA TRP A 37 2.97 -7.44 -17.86
C TRP A 37 1.93 -6.67 -17.04
N LYS A 38 0.88 -6.17 -17.70
CA LYS A 38 -0.25 -5.55 -17.04
C LYS A 38 -1.02 -6.56 -16.19
N ILE A 39 -1.31 -7.76 -16.75
CA ILE A 39 -2.03 -8.80 -16.01
C ILE A 39 -1.28 -9.16 -14.72
N VAL A 40 0.02 -9.44 -14.79
CA VAL A 40 0.82 -9.81 -13.62
C VAL A 40 0.92 -8.66 -12.62
N SER A 41 1.29 -7.46 -13.10
CA SER A 41 1.51 -6.32 -12.20
C SER A 41 0.24 -5.87 -11.50
N PHE A 42 -0.90 -5.85 -12.20
CA PHE A 42 -2.18 -5.44 -11.61
C PHE A 42 -2.74 -6.52 -10.67
N SER A 43 -2.49 -7.80 -10.97
CA SER A 43 -2.81 -8.89 -10.05
C SER A 43 -2.03 -8.78 -8.75
N ILE A 44 -0.72 -8.50 -8.80
CA ILE A 44 0.12 -8.30 -7.62
C ILE A 44 -0.38 -7.07 -6.82
N TYR A 45 -0.52 -5.92 -7.47
CA TYR A 45 -0.98 -4.69 -6.82
C TYR A 45 -2.34 -4.86 -6.16
N GLY A 46 -3.35 -5.29 -6.92
CA GLY A 46 -4.72 -5.44 -6.42
C GLY A 46 -4.82 -6.47 -5.31
N THR A 47 -4.05 -7.58 -5.40
CA THR A 47 -4.01 -8.59 -4.33
C THR A 47 -3.39 -8.03 -3.06
N THR A 48 -2.27 -7.32 -3.13
CA THR A 48 -1.64 -6.72 -1.94
C THR A 48 -2.53 -5.65 -1.30
N LEU A 49 -3.26 -4.87 -2.10
CA LEU A 49 -4.23 -3.89 -1.63
C LEU A 49 -5.41 -4.56 -0.91
N PHE A 50 -5.98 -5.60 -1.51
CA PHE A 50 -7.08 -6.39 -0.92
C PHE A 50 -6.63 -7.08 0.38
N LEU A 51 -5.44 -7.68 0.40
CA LEU A 51 -4.88 -8.34 1.58
C LEU A 51 -4.70 -7.35 2.73
N LEU A 52 -4.12 -6.17 2.49
CA LEU A 52 -3.94 -5.15 3.53
C LEU A 52 -5.28 -4.82 4.20
N TYR A 53 -6.30 -4.46 3.44
CA TYR A 53 -7.59 -4.07 3.99
C TYR A 53 -8.31 -5.22 4.68
N THR A 54 -8.21 -6.44 4.15
CA THR A 54 -8.81 -7.63 4.75
C THR A 54 -8.14 -7.97 6.08
N ILE A 55 -6.81 -8.01 6.12
CA ILE A 55 -6.03 -8.30 7.31
C ILE A 55 -6.29 -7.25 8.39
N SER A 56 -6.30 -5.98 8.03
CA SER A 56 -6.59 -4.88 8.95
C SER A 56 -8.01 -4.94 9.51
N THR A 57 -9.00 -5.24 8.67
CA THR A 57 -10.39 -5.47 9.12
C THR A 57 -10.47 -6.59 10.16
N LEU A 58 -9.75 -7.70 9.92
CA LEU A 58 -9.70 -8.83 10.85
C LEU A 58 -8.96 -8.47 12.14
N TYR A 59 -7.84 -7.75 12.08
CA TYR A 59 -7.12 -7.24 13.24
C TYR A 59 -8.05 -6.42 14.16
N HIS A 60 -8.83 -5.50 13.59
CA HIS A 60 -9.76 -4.66 14.36
C HIS A 60 -11.09 -5.35 14.73
N SER A 61 -11.39 -6.51 14.16
CA SER A 61 -12.61 -7.29 14.47
C SER A 61 -12.40 -8.38 15.50
N LEU A 62 -11.20 -8.95 15.58
CA LEU A 62 -10.88 -10.11 16.40
C LEU A 62 -10.37 -9.72 17.80
N ARG A 63 -10.33 -10.70 18.71
CA ARG A 63 -9.86 -10.55 20.10
C ARG A 63 -8.85 -11.63 20.46
N GLY A 64 -8.20 -11.45 21.61
CA GLY A 64 -7.29 -12.43 22.18
C GLY A 64 -6.09 -12.75 21.28
N ARG A 65 -5.70 -14.02 21.19
CA ARG A 65 -4.54 -14.48 20.41
C ARG A 65 -4.67 -14.18 18.91
N ALA A 66 -5.87 -14.30 18.36
CA ALA A 66 -6.10 -14.00 16.96
C ALA A 66 -5.81 -12.50 16.65
N LYS A 67 -6.24 -11.57 17.51
CA LYS A 67 -5.89 -10.14 17.36
C LYS A 67 -4.38 -9.91 17.32
N GLN A 68 -3.62 -10.61 18.16
CA GLN A 68 -2.15 -10.46 18.20
C GLN A 68 -1.49 -10.95 16.91
N ILE A 69 -1.97 -12.06 16.35
CA ILE A 69 -1.48 -12.59 15.06
C ILE A 69 -1.81 -11.60 13.94
N PHE A 70 -3.08 -11.17 13.85
CA PHE A 70 -3.51 -10.27 12.79
C PHE A 70 -2.88 -8.88 12.92
N ARG A 71 -2.51 -8.41 14.11
CA ARG A 71 -1.72 -7.18 14.27
C ARG A 71 -0.36 -7.29 13.58
N LYS A 72 0.34 -8.40 13.74
CA LYS A 72 1.62 -8.61 13.04
C LYS A 72 1.43 -8.67 11.53
N LEU A 73 0.41 -9.39 11.07
CA LEU A 73 0.11 -9.48 9.64
C LEU A 73 -0.28 -8.12 9.05
N ASP A 74 -1.01 -7.29 9.80
CA ASP A 74 -1.39 -5.93 9.42
C ASP A 74 -0.14 -5.07 9.15
N HIS A 75 0.82 -5.05 10.05
CA HIS A 75 2.10 -4.34 9.84
C HIS A 75 2.90 -4.91 8.66
N LEU A 76 2.96 -6.24 8.51
CA LEU A 76 3.65 -6.89 7.38
C LEU A 76 2.99 -6.54 6.04
N SER A 77 1.66 -6.40 6.02
CA SER A 77 0.91 -6.08 4.80
C SER A 77 1.19 -4.67 4.26
N ILE A 78 1.69 -3.74 5.10
CA ILE A 78 2.11 -2.40 4.65
C ILE A 78 3.31 -2.51 3.71
N TYR A 79 4.32 -3.32 4.05
CA TYR A 79 5.47 -3.55 3.16
C TYR A 79 5.05 -4.16 1.83
N LEU A 80 4.13 -5.13 1.87
CA LEU A 80 3.59 -5.77 0.68
C LEU A 80 2.81 -4.78 -0.19
N LEU A 81 1.99 -3.90 0.42
CA LEU A 81 1.25 -2.89 -0.33
C LEU A 81 2.18 -1.89 -0.99
N ILE A 82 3.23 -1.42 -0.29
CA ILE A 82 4.18 -0.48 -0.89
C ILE A 82 4.84 -1.14 -2.11
N ALA A 83 5.41 -2.33 -1.97
CA ALA A 83 6.06 -3.03 -3.09
C ALA A 83 5.07 -3.39 -4.20
N GLY A 84 3.86 -3.83 -3.85
CA GLY A 84 2.76 -4.09 -4.78
C GLY A 84 2.36 -2.86 -5.58
N THR A 85 2.29 -1.68 -4.94
CA THR A 85 1.95 -0.41 -5.60
C THR A 85 3.03 0.02 -6.59
N TYR A 86 4.31 -0.23 -6.31
CA TYR A 86 5.41 0.02 -7.25
C TYR A 86 5.33 -0.89 -8.49
N THR A 87 4.80 -2.10 -8.36
CA THR A 87 4.86 -3.13 -9.40
C THR A 87 4.29 -2.68 -10.75
N PRO A 88 3.11 -2.07 -10.87
CA PRO A 88 2.61 -1.53 -12.15
C PRO A 88 3.52 -0.46 -12.75
N PHE A 89 4.03 0.46 -11.94
CA PHE A 89 4.90 1.53 -12.43
C PHE A 89 6.25 1.01 -12.90
N THR A 90 6.81 0.01 -12.22
CA THR A 90 8.10 -0.56 -12.56
C THR A 90 8.05 -1.49 -13.77
N LEU A 91 7.06 -2.37 -13.85
CA LEU A 91 6.99 -3.40 -14.89
C LEU A 91 6.22 -2.95 -16.14
N VAL A 92 5.37 -1.92 -16.05
CA VAL A 92 4.60 -1.39 -17.18
C VAL A 92 5.13 -0.02 -17.61
N THR A 93 5.11 1.00 -16.71
CA THR A 93 5.46 2.38 -17.04
C THR A 93 6.96 2.56 -17.29
N LEU A 94 7.82 2.08 -16.38
CA LEU A 94 9.29 2.22 -16.45
C LEU A 94 9.98 1.00 -17.08
N ARG A 95 9.25 0.19 -17.81
CA ARG A 95 9.72 -1.07 -18.39
C ARG A 95 11.14 -0.97 -18.97
N GLY A 96 12.04 -1.84 -18.53
CA GLY A 96 13.44 -1.84 -18.90
C GLY A 96 14.38 -1.79 -17.69
N VAL A 97 15.58 -1.26 -17.85
CA VAL A 97 16.62 -1.26 -16.80
C VAL A 97 16.14 -0.58 -15.51
N TRP A 98 15.57 0.62 -15.62
CA TRP A 98 15.03 1.36 -14.47
C TRP A 98 13.91 0.59 -13.76
N GLY A 99 12.97 0.02 -14.53
CA GLY A 99 11.87 -0.75 -13.98
C GLY A 99 12.34 -1.97 -13.20
N TRP A 100 13.23 -2.79 -13.77
CA TRP A 100 13.76 -3.99 -13.11
C TRP A 100 14.60 -3.65 -11.89
N TRP A 101 15.43 -2.61 -11.96
CA TRP A 101 16.22 -2.18 -10.82
C TRP A 101 15.33 -1.75 -9.65
N LEU A 102 14.37 -0.85 -9.89
CA LEU A 102 13.44 -0.41 -8.86
C LEU A 102 12.58 -1.56 -8.32
N PHE A 103 12.09 -2.45 -9.19
CA PHE A 103 11.34 -3.63 -8.78
C PHE A 103 12.15 -4.51 -7.82
N GLY A 104 13.39 -4.82 -8.17
CA GLY A 104 14.27 -5.62 -7.32
C GLY A 104 14.57 -4.95 -5.99
N VAL A 105 14.88 -3.65 -5.99
CA VAL A 105 15.17 -2.88 -4.76
C VAL A 105 13.94 -2.79 -3.86
N ILE A 106 12.76 -2.45 -4.39
CA ILE A 106 11.56 -2.27 -3.56
C ILE A 106 11.08 -3.58 -2.94
N TRP A 107 11.09 -4.69 -3.70
CA TRP A 107 10.74 -6.00 -3.18
C TRP A 107 11.79 -6.54 -2.20
N GLY A 108 13.08 -6.27 -2.46
CA GLY A 108 14.18 -6.57 -1.53
C GLY A 108 14.00 -5.84 -0.20
N LEU A 109 13.71 -4.53 -0.23
CA LEU A 109 13.42 -3.75 0.97
C LEU A 109 12.16 -4.24 1.69
N ALA A 110 11.12 -4.65 0.96
CA ALA A 110 9.91 -5.24 1.55
C ALA A 110 10.24 -6.52 2.32
N VAL A 111 11.01 -7.44 1.73
CA VAL A 111 11.43 -8.69 2.40
C VAL A 111 12.26 -8.39 3.65
N VAL A 112 13.23 -7.49 3.56
CA VAL A 112 14.06 -7.09 4.72
C VAL A 112 13.20 -6.42 5.79
N GLY A 113 12.32 -5.49 5.41
CA GLY A 113 11.42 -4.81 6.34
C GLY A 113 10.47 -5.79 7.06
N MET A 114 9.89 -6.73 6.32
CA MET A 114 9.06 -7.78 6.90
C MET A 114 9.85 -8.70 7.84
N ALA A 115 11.08 -9.06 7.50
CA ALA A 115 11.95 -9.85 8.37
C ALA A 115 12.26 -9.10 9.67
N LEU A 116 12.58 -7.81 9.60
CA LEU A 116 12.79 -6.96 10.77
C LEU A 116 11.54 -6.83 11.64
N GLU A 117 10.35 -6.65 11.03
CA GLU A 117 9.06 -6.57 11.73
C GLU A 117 8.69 -7.89 12.43
N ALA A 118 9.08 -9.04 11.87
CA ALA A 118 8.82 -10.35 12.45
C ALA A 118 9.63 -10.61 13.74
N LEU A 119 10.78 -9.91 13.90
CA LEU A 119 11.61 -10.02 15.11
C LEU A 119 10.89 -9.38 16.32
N PRO A 120 11.19 -9.84 17.55
CA PRO A 120 10.66 -9.24 18.75
C PRO A 120 11.09 -7.78 18.88
N GLN A 121 10.17 -6.85 18.59
CA GLN A 121 10.45 -5.43 18.74
C GLN A 121 10.12 -4.96 20.17
N LYS A 122 11.04 -4.22 20.77
CA LYS A 122 10.83 -3.60 22.10
C LYS A 122 10.02 -2.29 21.99
N GLY A 123 8.81 -2.39 21.41
CA GLY A 123 7.82 -1.29 21.43
C GLY A 123 8.11 -0.03 20.60
N ASN A 124 9.18 -0.01 19.79
CA ASN A 124 9.52 1.17 19.01
C ASN A 124 9.13 1.02 17.52
N ARG A 125 8.05 1.71 17.11
CA ARG A 125 7.54 1.72 15.73
C ARG A 125 8.37 2.59 14.76
N ILE A 126 9.33 3.38 15.28
CA ILE A 126 10.05 4.39 14.47
C ILE A 126 10.82 3.73 13.35
N LEU A 127 11.47 2.59 13.61
CA LEU A 127 12.25 1.88 12.58
C LEU A 127 11.35 1.45 11.40
N SER A 128 10.21 0.82 11.69
CA SER A 128 9.25 0.40 10.65
C SER A 128 8.75 1.59 9.85
N VAL A 129 8.40 2.69 10.53
CA VAL A 129 7.94 3.93 9.89
C VAL A 129 9.03 4.54 8.99
N LEU A 130 10.29 4.55 9.42
CA LEU A 130 11.40 5.04 8.59
C LEU A 130 11.56 4.18 7.33
N VAL A 131 11.44 2.85 7.45
CA VAL A 131 11.50 1.96 6.28
C VAL A 131 10.30 2.19 5.35
N TYR A 132 9.07 2.39 5.87
CA TYR A 132 7.91 2.73 5.03
C TYR A 132 8.12 4.02 4.26
N ILE A 133 8.65 5.09 4.92
CA ILE A 133 8.95 6.37 4.27
C ILE A 133 10.02 6.17 3.19
N LEU A 134 11.13 5.51 3.52
CA LEU A 134 12.20 5.22 2.57
C LEU A 134 11.67 4.49 1.33
N MET A 135 10.90 3.43 1.54
CA MET A 135 10.28 2.68 0.46
C MET A 135 9.30 3.53 -0.34
N GLY A 136 8.42 4.28 0.33
CA GLY A 136 7.39 5.10 -0.33
C GLY A 136 7.98 6.19 -1.23
N TRP A 137 9.12 6.78 -0.85
CA TRP A 137 9.79 7.85 -1.59
C TRP A 137 10.96 7.37 -2.46
N LEU A 138 11.20 6.07 -2.55
CA LEU A 138 12.24 5.49 -3.41
C LEU A 138 12.06 5.89 -4.89
N VAL A 139 10.83 6.15 -5.32
CA VAL A 139 10.49 6.61 -6.68
C VAL A 139 11.25 7.88 -7.10
N LEU A 140 11.68 8.72 -6.14
CA LEU A 140 12.44 9.94 -6.42
C LEU A 140 13.80 9.65 -7.09
N VAL A 141 14.37 8.46 -6.89
CA VAL A 141 15.61 8.03 -7.55
C VAL A 141 15.41 7.89 -9.08
N ALA A 142 14.20 7.54 -9.50
CA ALA A 142 13.82 7.43 -10.91
C ALA A 142 12.86 8.54 -11.35
N LEU A 143 12.90 9.70 -10.69
CA LEU A 143 11.95 10.80 -10.96
C LEU A 143 11.99 11.24 -12.44
N LYS A 144 13.19 11.41 -13.02
CA LYS A 144 13.31 11.85 -14.43
C LYS A 144 12.69 10.82 -15.38
N PRO A 145 13.08 9.55 -15.41
CA PRO A 145 12.42 8.58 -16.29
C PRO A 145 10.93 8.39 -16.00
N LEU A 146 10.48 8.59 -14.77
CA LEU A 146 9.05 8.55 -14.45
C LEU A 146 8.28 9.70 -15.09
N LEU A 147 8.80 10.94 -15.02
CA LEU A 147 8.18 12.13 -15.64
C LEU A 147 8.19 12.07 -17.16
N GLU A 148 9.14 11.34 -17.77
CA GLU A 148 9.19 11.12 -19.21
C GLU A 148 8.17 10.05 -19.67
N ALA A 149 7.87 9.06 -18.82
CA ALA A 149 7.02 7.91 -19.16
C ALA A 149 5.56 8.06 -18.72
N LEU A 150 5.30 8.80 -17.62
CA LEU A 150 3.97 8.95 -17.04
C LEU A 150 3.41 10.35 -17.36
N PRO A 151 2.16 10.48 -17.86
CA PRO A 151 1.52 11.77 -18.04
C PRO A 151 1.54 12.62 -16.75
N PHE A 152 1.70 13.94 -16.87
CA PHE A 152 1.81 14.83 -15.70
C PHE A 152 0.65 14.67 -14.69
N ALA A 153 -0.59 14.49 -15.18
CA ALA A 153 -1.74 14.24 -14.32
C ALA A 153 -1.61 12.92 -13.52
N GLY A 154 -1.02 11.88 -14.13
CA GLY A 154 -0.69 10.62 -13.46
C GLY A 154 0.38 10.81 -12.38
N PHE A 155 1.42 11.62 -12.67
CA PHE A 155 2.43 11.99 -11.68
C PHE A 155 1.82 12.74 -10.49
N ILE A 156 0.91 13.69 -10.72
CA ILE A 156 0.20 14.39 -9.63
C ILE A 156 -0.61 13.42 -8.79
N GLY A 157 -1.34 12.47 -9.39
CA GLY A 157 -2.07 11.45 -8.66
C GLY A 157 -1.15 10.56 -7.80
N LEU A 158 0.01 10.16 -8.34
CA LEU A 158 1.01 9.40 -7.60
C LEU A 158 1.57 10.22 -6.41
N LEU A 159 1.92 11.48 -6.63
CA LEU A 159 2.41 12.40 -5.60
C LEU A 159 1.38 12.61 -4.49
N LEU A 160 0.12 12.87 -4.83
CA LEU A 160 -0.97 13.04 -3.86
C LEU A 160 -1.16 11.79 -3.00
N GLY A 161 -1.11 10.61 -3.60
CA GLY A 161 -1.17 9.35 -2.85
C GLY A 161 -0.03 9.22 -1.84
N GLY A 162 1.21 9.51 -2.25
CA GLY A 162 2.38 9.53 -1.37
C GLY A 162 2.27 10.55 -0.24
N LEU A 163 1.71 11.74 -0.52
CA LEU A 163 1.46 12.77 0.49
C LEU A 163 0.38 12.36 1.49
N PHE A 164 -0.71 11.70 1.04
CA PHE A 164 -1.70 11.15 1.95
C PHE A 164 -1.09 10.10 2.89
N TYR A 165 -0.37 9.12 2.38
CA TYR A 165 0.29 8.10 3.22
C TYR A 165 1.27 8.75 4.20
N THR A 166 2.11 9.67 3.75
CA THR A 166 3.12 10.33 4.60
C THR A 166 2.46 11.24 5.65
N GLY A 167 1.46 12.03 5.26
CA GLY A 167 0.71 12.88 6.19
C GLY A 167 -0.03 12.08 7.26
N GLY A 168 -0.54 10.90 6.87
CA GLY A 168 -1.19 9.97 7.78
C GLY A 168 -0.27 9.43 8.88
N ILE A 169 1.04 9.32 8.63
CA ILE A 169 2.02 8.81 9.61
C ILE A 169 1.99 9.59 10.92
N VAL A 170 1.72 10.89 10.88
CA VAL A 170 1.59 11.72 12.11
C VAL A 170 0.51 11.13 13.03
N PHE A 171 -0.65 10.76 12.47
CA PHE A 171 -1.75 10.17 13.24
C PHE A 171 -1.42 8.76 13.72
N TYR A 172 -0.66 7.99 12.94
CA TYR A 172 -0.20 6.66 13.34
C TYR A 172 0.81 6.71 14.49
N LEU A 173 1.72 7.68 14.51
CA LEU A 173 2.73 7.80 15.56
C LEU A 173 2.14 8.20 16.90
N PHE A 174 1.05 8.94 16.91
CA PHE A 174 0.41 9.47 18.13
C PHE A 174 -0.93 8.76 18.46
N ASP A 175 -1.25 7.65 17.81
CA ASP A 175 -2.55 6.96 17.94
C ASP A 175 -2.77 6.32 19.33
N GLU A 176 -1.70 6.01 20.06
CA GLU A 176 -1.78 5.54 21.45
C GLU A 176 -2.02 6.66 22.46
N GLN A 177 -1.71 7.90 22.08
CA GLN A 177 -1.78 9.08 22.95
C GLN A 177 -3.08 9.87 22.73
N VAL A 178 -3.56 9.90 21.48
CA VAL A 178 -4.71 10.72 21.11
C VAL A 178 -5.83 9.84 20.56
N ARG A 179 -7.00 9.91 21.24
CA ARG A 179 -8.19 9.17 20.85
C ARG A 179 -8.58 9.46 19.39
N HIS A 180 -8.98 8.43 18.65
CA HIS A 180 -9.41 8.48 17.24
C HIS A 180 -8.29 8.69 16.21
N PHE A 181 -7.05 8.95 16.58
CA PHE A 181 -5.96 9.13 15.62
C PHE A 181 -5.76 7.90 14.74
N HIS A 182 -5.87 6.70 15.28
CA HIS A 182 -5.79 5.47 14.49
C HIS A 182 -6.86 5.41 13.39
N GLY A 183 -8.09 5.82 13.69
CA GLY A 183 -9.15 5.91 12.69
C GLY A 183 -8.88 6.98 11.61
N ILE A 184 -8.31 8.12 12.00
CA ILE A 184 -7.88 9.15 11.04
C ILE A 184 -6.76 8.60 10.14
N TRP A 185 -5.78 7.88 10.71
CA TRP A 185 -4.77 7.17 9.93
C TRP A 185 -5.38 6.27 8.86
N HIS A 186 -6.42 5.49 9.20
CA HIS A 186 -7.14 4.65 8.23
C HIS A 186 -7.72 5.45 7.06
N LEU A 187 -8.26 6.65 7.32
CA LEU A 187 -8.80 7.52 6.26
C LEU A 187 -7.69 8.02 5.33
N PHE A 188 -6.52 8.37 5.87
CA PHE A 188 -5.36 8.74 5.07
C PHE A 188 -4.86 7.58 4.20
N VAL A 189 -4.83 6.36 4.75
CA VAL A 189 -4.48 5.15 3.99
C VAL A 189 -5.48 4.91 2.85
N LEU A 190 -6.78 5.04 3.11
CA LEU A 190 -7.81 4.94 2.08
C LEU A 190 -7.65 6.01 0.99
N ALA A 191 -7.42 7.28 1.37
CA ALA A 191 -7.22 8.37 0.41
C ALA A 191 -5.99 8.13 -0.47
N GLY A 192 -4.86 7.69 0.13
CA GLY A 192 -3.65 7.32 -0.60
C GLY A 192 -3.88 6.17 -1.57
N SER A 193 -4.58 5.12 -1.12
CA SER A 193 -4.92 3.97 -1.96
C SER A 193 -5.83 4.34 -3.13
N VAL A 194 -6.85 5.17 -2.89
CA VAL A 194 -7.75 5.65 -3.96
C VAL A 194 -6.98 6.46 -4.99
N SER A 195 -6.10 7.38 -4.54
CA SER A 195 -5.27 8.19 -5.44
C SER A 195 -4.37 7.33 -6.32
N HIS A 196 -3.66 6.36 -5.73
CA HIS A 196 -2.79 5.45 -6.48
C HIS A 196 -3.58 4.51 -7.40
N TYR A 197 -4.71 3.98 -6.93
CA TYR A 197 -5.58 3.13 -7.75
C TYR A 197 -6.09 3.87 -8.99
N LEU A 198 -6.60 5.09 -8.82
CA LEU A 198 -7.06 5.91 -9.94
C LEU A 198 -5.91 6.27 -10.89
N THR A 199 -4.71 6.51 -10.36
CA THR A 199 -3.53 6.73 -11.18
C THR A 199 -3.19 5.51 -12.04
N ILE A 200 -3.21 4.31 -11.44
CA ILE A 200 -2.96 3.06 -12.18
C ILE A 200 -4.06 2.83 -13.21
N LEU A 201 -5.33 2.97 -12.84
CA LEU A 201 -6.47 2.74 -13.73
C LEU A 201 -6.48 3.68 -14.94
N LEU A 202 -6.16 4.97 -14.75
CA LEU A 202 -6.33 5.99 -15.78
C LEU A 202 -5.08 6.20 -16.65
N TYR A 203 -3.89 5.87 -16.14
CA TYR A 203 -2.63 6.23 -16.77
C TYR A 203 -1.66 5.05 -16.99
N VAL A 204 -1.93 3.88 -16.42
CA VAL A 204 -1.09 2.68 -16.57
C VAL A 204 -1.87 1.50 -17.16
N ALA A 205 -3.17 1.38 -16.85
CA ALA A 205 -4.05 0.30 -17.30
C ALA A 205 -4.38 0.34 -18.80
#